data_3d7b9583e0980076e7d5eeb78117aeb8
#
_entry.id   3d7b9583e0980076e7d5eeb78117aeb8
#
_cell.length_a   1.000
_cell.length_b   1.000
_cell.length_c   1.000
_cell.angle_alpha   90.00
_cell.angle_beta   90.00
_cell.angle_gamma   90.00
#
_symmetry.space_group_name_H-M   'P 1'
#
loop_
_entity.id
_entity.type
_entity.pdbx_description
1 polymer ?
#
loop_
_entity_poly.entity_id
_entity_poly.type
_entity_poly.pdbx_seq_one_letter_code
_entity_poly.pdbx_strand_id
1 'polypeptide(L)'
;MGQAHWAAISKIDEPLLSLATEKPLTIQGVIVAPVRQTPDGVILLVEAQHIIADGTLRPTQGRIRLTWRDPNASVLYGHHVSFTARLREPIGTLNPGGFHYGKYLKQKGIQAVATVAGPQGIQVLTKDRSGMWDQLFGLVDEWRHAIHHSATASLSNPALGLFLGMIIGEQSFIEQDLRDAFMASGTVHILSISGSHLGLLALVVFVATRWSVRRLPSSWLERLSMYLTATQCSVVMTLPIVSFYMLLAGAEMATVRSWIMIVVCCLGMWLGRERNLVTALAVAALLMVIPYPEAIHDISFQLSYLSVAAIGLVLLSRKTEDSDTLDLPDAAPREAPSWAARVWEKSKLAWLMTLAVSLTTLP
;
A
#
# COMPACT_ATOMS: atom_id res chain seq x y z
N MET A 1 -2.58 -4.04 22.81
CA MET A 1 -1.79 -2.98 22.11
C MET A 1 -2.68 -1.98 21.36
N GLY A 2 -3.86 -2.34 20.84
CA GLY A 2 -4.75 -1.38 20.16
C GLY A 2 -5.36 -0.30 21.04
N GLN A 3 -5.72 -0.59 22.28
CA GLN A 3 -6.28 0.42 23.19
C GLN A 3 -5.26 1.47 23.65
N ALA A 4 -3.98 1.11 23.74
CA ALA A 4 -2.91 2.06 24.05
C ALA A 4 -2.68 3.06 22.91
N HIS A 5 -2.85 2.63 21.65
CA HIS A 5 -2.75 3.50 20.48
C HIS A 5 -3.96 4.45 20.36
N TRP A 6 -5.17 3.98 20.68
CA TRP A 6 -6.38 4.81 20.74
C TRP A 6 -6.35 5.80 21.90
N ALA A 7 -5.87 5.37 23.09
CA ALA A 7 -5.68 6.26 24.23
C ALA A 7 -4.58 7.30 23.96
N ALA A 8 -3.58 6.98 23.16
CA ALA A 8 -2.57 7.94 22.73
C ALA A 8 -3.12 8.96 21.72
N ILE A 9 -4.04 8.56 20.85
CA ILE A 9 -4.69 9.46 19.89
C ILE A 9 -5.69 10.39 20.59
N SER A 10 -6.39 9.92 21.63
CA SER A 10 -7.34 10.73 22.41
C SER A 10 -6.68 11.62 23.48
N LYS A 11 -5.42 11.38 23.81
CA LYS A 11 -4.60 12.20 24.72
C LYS A 11 -3.56 13.05 24.00
N ILE A 12 -3.77 13.36 22.73
CA ILE A 12 -2.98 14.37 22.04
C ILE A 12 -3.52 15.73 22.50
N ASP A 13 -3.15 16.09 23.70
CA ASP A 13 -3.21 17.48 24.16
C ASP A 13 -2.48 18.34 23.12
N GLU A 14 -3.05 19.44 22.82
CA GLU A 14 -2.71 20.46 21.80
C GLU A 14 -1.34 21.19 21.98
N PRO A 15 -0.19 20.59 22.23
CA PRO A 15 0.99 21.43 22.41
C PRO A 15 1.56 21.97 21.11
N LEU A 16 1.32 21.32 19.96
CA LEU A 16 1.86 21.77 18.68
C LEU A 16 1.05 22.91 18.06
N LEU A 17 -0.28 22.86 18.14
CA LEU A 17 -1.16 23.89 17.58
C LEU A 17 -1.27 25.12 18.49
N SER A 18 -1.17 24.98 19.81
CA SER A 18 -1.15 26.13 20.72
C SER A 18 0.13 26.97 20.58
N LEU A 19 1.21 26.36 20.06
CA LEU A 19 2.47 27.01 19.72
C LEU A 19 2.51 27.48 18.25
N ALA A 20 1.50 27.15 17.43
CA ALA A 20 1.36 27.59 16.05
C ALA A 20 1.02 29.09 16.01
N THR A 21 2.01 29.90 16.33
CA THR A 21 1.98 31.35 16.22
C THR A 21 2.34 31.73 14.79
N GLU A 22 1.98 32.94 14.34
CA GLU A 22 2.37 33.48 13.03
C GLU A 22 3.89 33.61 12.82
N LYS A 23 4.67 33.42 13.89
CA LYS A 23 6.14 33.49 13.87
C LYS A 23 6.75 32.15 13.45
N PRO A 24 7.86 32.15 12.67
CA PRO A 24 8.58 30.93 12.36
C PRO A 24 9.20 30.34 13.64
N LEU A 25 9.08 29.05 13.81
CA LEU A 25 9.61 28.28 14.92
C LEU A 25 10.67 27.30 14.40
N THR A 26 11.76 27.13 15.15
CA THR A 26 12.74 26.09 14.85
C THR A 26 12.31 24.79 15.53
N ILE A 27 12.17 23.75 14.73
CA ILE A 27 11.65 22.45 15.14
C ILE A 27 12.72 21.39 14.91
N GLN A 28 12.89 20.52 15.88
CA GLN A 28 13.73 19.34 15.79
C GLN A 28 12.86 18.08 15.90
N GLY A 29 13.10 17.13 15.02
CA GLY A 29 12.31 15.90 14.97
C GLY A 29 12.93 14.83 14.09
N VAL A 30 12.24 13.69 13.98
CA VAL A 30 12.68 12.51 13.21
C VAL A 30 11.74 12.29 12.03
N ILE A 31 12.29 11.90 10.90
CA ILE A 31 11.52 11.50 9.72
C ILE A 31 10.94 10.10 9.97
N VAL A 32 9.62 9.98 10.06
CA VAL A 32 8.90 8.74 10.47
C VAL A 32 8.15 8.07 9.33
N ALA A 33 8.34 8.52 8.09
CA ALA A 33 7.79 7.86 6.91
C ALA A 33 8.75 7.99 5.73
N PRO A 34 8.68 7.06 4.75
CA PRO A 34 9.46 7.18 3.52
C PRO A 34 9.23 8.52 2.84
N VAL A 35 10.31 9.08 2.33
CA VAL A 35 10.33 10.39 1.65
C VAL A 35 9.56 10.30 0.34
N ARG A 36 8.67 11.29 0.08
CA ARG A 36 7.93 11.38 -1.18
C ARG A 36 8.52 12.49 -2.04
N GLN A 37 8.99 12.11 -3.22
CA GLN A 37 9.44 13.05 -4.22
C GLN A 37 8.24 13.72 -4.92
N THR A 38 8.36 14.99 -5.24
CA THR A 38 7.39 15.76 -6.03
C THR A 38 8.13 16.67 -7.01
N PRO A 39 7.51 17.13 -8.09
CA PRO A 39 8.15 18.06 -9.03
C PRO A 39 8.67 19.35 -8.35
N ASP A 40 7.98 19.80 -7.31
CA ASP A 40 8.29 21.03 -6.58
C ASP A 40 9.20 20.81 -5.36
N GLY A 41 9.70 19.58 -5.13
CA GLY A 41 10.55 19.27 -3.97
C GLY A 41 10.22 17.94 -3.30
N VAL A 42 10.33 17.88 -1.99
CA VAL A 42 10.11 16.66 -1.18
C VAL A 42 9.07 16.88 -0.10
N ILE A 43 8.26 15.85 0.15
CA ILE A 43 7.32 15.81 1.26
C ILE A 43 7.84 14.83 2.32
N LEU A 44 7.99 15.33 3.53
CA LEU A 44 8.48 14.61 4.69
C LEU A 44 7.38 14.53 5.76
N LEU A 45 7.29 13.41 6.44
CA LEU A 45 6.51 13.30 7.67
C LEU A 45 7.48 13.29 8.85
N VAL A 46 7.46 14.37 9.63
CA VAL A 46 8.37 14.57 10.76
C VAL A 46 7.60 14.43 12.06
N GLU A 47 8.07 13.60 12.96
CA GLU A 47 7.62 13.55 14.35
C GLU A 47 8.45 14.55 15.16
N ALA A 48 7.81 15.64 15.59
CA ALA A 48 8.46 16.69 16.34
C ALA A 48 8.81 16.18 17.74
N GLN A 49 10.04 16.43 18.18
CA GLN A 49 10.54 16.10 19.51
C GLN A 49 10.79 17.35 20.35
N HIS A 50 11.30 18.38 19.73
CA HIS A 50 11.61 19.64 20.40
C HIS A 50 11.24 20.83 19.50
N ILE A 51 10.80 21.90 20.15
CA ILE A 51 10.61 23.22 19.54
C ILE A 51 11.50 24.24 20.26
N ILE A 52 12.16 25.08 19.50
CA ILE A 52 12.91 26.22 20.01
C ILE A 52 12.03 27.45 19.82
N ALA A 53 11.46 27.93 20.92
CA ALA A 53 10.69 29.17 20.99
C ALA A 53 11.37 30.15 21.93
N ASP A 54 11.57 31.37 21.50
CA ASP A 54 12.24 32.43 22.27
C ASP A 54 13.60 32.01 22.88
N GLY A 55 14.38 31.21 22.15
CA GLY A 55 15.68 30.70 22.58
C GLY A 55 15.62 29.57 23.59
N THR A 56 14.45 29.11 24.00
CA THR A 56 14.27 27.98 24.92
C THR A 56 13.86 26.74 24.20
N LEU A 57 14.55 25.62 24.51
CA LEU A 57 14.20 24.29 23.98
C LEU A 57 13.04 23.72 24.81
N ARG A 58 11.92 23.45 24.17
CA ARG A 58 10.73 22.87 24.82
C ARG A 58 10.44 21.51 24.21
N PRO A 59 10.24 20.45 24.99
CA PRO A 59 9.80 19.17 24.47
C PRO A 59 8.39 19.31 23.89
N THR A 60 8.18 18.69 22.73
CA THR A 60 6.88 18.67 22.08
C THR A 60 6.65 17.31 21.42
N GLN A 61 5.40 16.99 21.13
CA GLN A 61 5.06 15.74 20.46
C GLN A 61 3.96 16.00 19.44
N GLY A 62 4.19 15.51 18.23
CA GLY A 62 3.18 15.56 17.16
C GLY A 62 3.79 15.40 15.78
N ARG A 63 2.95 15.01 14.81
CA ARG A 63 3.36 14.78 13.44
C ARG A 63 3.10 15.98 12.57
N ILE A 64 4.13 16.38 11.85
CA ILE A 64 4.15 17.53 10.93
C ILE A 64 4.36 17.01 9.53
N ARG A 65 3.47 17.39 8.59
CA ARG A 65 3.72 17.21 7.17
C ARG A 65 4.52 18.40 6.65
N LEU A 66 5.80 18.17 6.38
CA LEU A 66 6.73 19.17 5.91
C LEU A 66 6.92 19.07 4.40
N THR A 67 6.71 20.16 3.68
CA THR A 67 7.06 20.27 2.26
C THR A 67 8.36 21.07 2.15
N TRP A 68 9.42 20.46 1.63
CA TRP A 68 10.69 21.13 1.39
C TRP A 68 10.85 21.40 -0.10
N ARG A 69 10.87 22.66 -0.49
CA ARG A 69 11.07 23.11 -1.87
C ARG A 69 12.56 23.32 -2.13
N ASP A 70 13.00 22.92 -3.33
CA ASP A 70 14.40 23.03 -3.78
C ASP A 70 15.42 22.39 -2.82
N PRO A 71 15.28 21.09 -2.50
CA PRO A 71 16.23 20.41 -1.63
C PRO A 71 17.60 20.27 -2.30
N ASN A 72 18.68 20.57 -1.57
CA ASN A 72 20.05 20.31 -2.01
C ASN A 72 20.68 19.06 -1.36
N ALA A 73 19.97 18.43 -0.45
CA ALA A 73 20.44 17.25 0.26
C ALA A 73 19.39 16.15 0.22
N SER A 74 19.83 14.90 0.11
CA SER A 74 18.98 13.75 0.26
C SER A 74 18.72 13.49 1.74
N VAL A 75 17.45 13.52 2.13
CA VAL A 75 16.99 13.12 3.45
C VAL A 75 16.24 11.80 3.33
N LEU A 76 16.39 10.93 4.31
CA LEU A 76 15.83 9.58 4.31
C LEU A 76 15.11 9.32 5.62
N TYR A 77 14.33 8.25 5.66
CA TYR A 77 13.68 7.75 6.86
C TYR A 77 14.68 7.61 8.03
N GLY A 78 14.26 7.99 9.23
CA GLY A 78 15.05 7.89 10.45
C GLY A 78 16.08 9.01 10.65
N HIS A 79 16.24 9.94 9.69
CA HIS A 79 17.11 11.09 9.91
C HIS A 79 16.49 12.06 10.94
N HIS A 80 17.31 12.50 11.90
CA HIS A 80 17.00 13.62 12.77
C HIS A 80 17.25 14.92 12.02
N VAL A 81 16.24 15.76 11.97
CA VAL A 81 16.26 17.00 11.20
C VAL A 81 15.92 18.21 12.06
N SER A 82 16.53 19.35 11.74
CA SER A 82 16.18 20.64 12.29
C SER A 82 15.78 21.58 11.15
N PHE A 83 14.68 22.27 11.30
CA PHE A 83 14.19 23.22 10.31
C PHE A 83 13.44 24.36 10.97
N THR A 84 13.41 25.51 10.30
CA THR A 84 12.65 26.68 10.75
C THR A 84 11.46 26.90 9.82
N ALA A 85 10.26 26.81 10.36
CA ALA A 85 9.03 26.94 9.59
C ALA A 85 7.88 27.56 10.38
N ARG A 86 6.90 28.07 9.65
CA ARG A 86 5.59 28.43 10.23
C ARG A 86 4.70 27.21 10.22
N LEU A 87 4.20 26.82 11.38
CA LEU A 87 3.21 25.77 11.52
C LEU A 87 1.83 26.31 11.17
N ARG A 88 1.11 25.56 10.37
CA ARG A 88 -0.28 25.84 10.00
C ARG A 88 -1.16 24.64 10.33
N GLU A 89 -2.35 24.90 10.82
CA GLU A 89 -3.36 23.86 10.93
C GLU A 89 -3.75 23.36 9.53
N PRO A 90 -3.88 22.03 9.31
CA PRO A 90 -4.36 21.53 8.05
C PRO A 90 -5.83 21.92 7.84
N ILE A 91 -6.06 22.88 6.96
CA ILE A 91 -7.39 23.38 6.59
C ILE A 91 -7.86 22.60 5.36
N GLY A 92 -9.13 22.23 5.32
CA GLY A 92 -9.78 21.63 4.17
C GLY A 92 -10.77 22.61 3.53
N THR A 93 -11.11 22.35 2.27
CA THR A 93 -12.20 23.07 1.60
C THR A 93 -13.54 22.71 2.28
N LEU A 94 -14.33 23.73 2.59
CA LEU A 94 -15.66 23.58 3.22
C LEU A 94 -16.79 23.39 2.19
N ASN A 95 -16.48 23.06 0.96
CA ASN A 95 -17.50 22.84 -0.07
C ASN A 95 -18.34 21.60 0.27
N PRO A 96 -19.68 21.72 0.27
CA PRO A 96 -20.56 20.57 0.50
C PRO A 96 -20.26 19.44 -0.51
N GLY A 97 -20.02 18.21 -0.01
CA GLY A 97 -19.64 17.05 -0.83
C GLY A 97 -18.19 17.02 -1.30
N GLY A 98 -17.38 18.04 -0.99
CA GLY A 98 -15.96 18.10 -1.35
C GLY A 98 -15.06 17.27 -0.40
N PHE A 99 -13.90 16.87 -0.89
CA PHE A 99 -12.89 16.17 -0.09
C PHE A 99 -12.30 17.10 0.99
N HIS A 100 -12.54 16.77 2.25
CA HIS A 100 -12.05 17.56 3.38
C HIS A 100 -10.61 17.18 3.76
N TYR A 101 -9.65 17.81 3.08
CA TYR A 101 -8.22 17.51 3.24
C TYR A 101 -7.72 17.62 4.67
N GLY A 102 -8.16 18.62 5.44
CA GLY A 102 -7.77 18.76 6.86
C GLY A 102 -8.24 17.59 7.72
N LYS A 103 -9.49 17.10 7.53
CA LYS A 103 -10.00 15.92 8.22
C LYS A 103 -9.17 14.66 7.88
N TYR A 104 -8.85 14.48 6.60
CA TYR A 104 -8.01 13.38 6.12
C TYR A 104 -6.62 13.37 6.77
N LEU A 105 -5.96 14.53 6.88
CA LEU A 105 -4.66 14.63 7.55
C LEU A 105 -4.76 14.36 9.04
N LYS A 106 -5.79 14.88 9.71
CA LYS A 106 -6.05 14.62 11.15
C LYS A 106 -6.29 13.12 11.40
N GLN A 107 -7.03 12.43 10.55
CA GLN A 107 -7.23 10.97 10.63
C GLN A 107 -5.91 10.19 10.47
N LYS A 108 -4.95 10.71 9.70
CA LYS A 108 -3.58 10.17 9.61
C LYS A 108 -2.67 10.57 10.79
N GLY A 109 -3.20 11.25 11.79
CA GLY A 109 -2.44 11.72 12.96
C GLY A 109 -1.52 12.90 12.65
N ILE A 110 -1.73 13.61 11.52
CA ILE A 110 -0.95 14.80 11.14
C ILE A 110 -1.65 16.02 11.74
N GLN A 111 -0.95 16.69 12.67
CA GLN A 111 -1.49 17.82 13.42
C GLN A 111 -1.21 19.14 12.74
N ALA A 112 -0.07 19.27 12.07
CA ALA A 112 0.33 20.51 11.43
C ALA A 112 0.92 20.27 10.04
N VAL A 113 0.85 21.31 9.22
CA VAL A 113 1.53 21.38 7.92
C VAL A 113 2.53 22.54 7.95
N ALA A 114 3.67 22.33 7.31
CA ALA A 114 4.72 23.35 7.21
C ALA A 114 5.36 23.30 5.82
N THR A 115 5.89 24.43 5.39
CA THR A 115 6.66 24.52 4.15
C THR A 115 7.97 25.24 4.44
N VAL A 116 9.05 24.65 3.94
CA VAL A 116 10.40 25.22 3.98
C VAL A 116 10.89 25.37 2.54
N ALA A 117 11.51 26.49 2.25
CA ALA A 117 12.05 26.79 0.93
C ALA A 117 13.57 26.97 1.02
N GLY A 118 14.23 26.68 -0.10
CA GLY A 118 15.66 26.86 -0.29
C GLY A 118 16.53 25.67 0.13
N PRO A 119 17.75 25.63 -0.39
CA PRO A 119 18.62 24.47 -0.30
C PRO A 119 19.08 24.13 1.11
N GLN A 120 19.15 25.10 2.01
CA GLN A 120 19.58 24.92 3.41
C GLN A 120 18.41 24.93 4.41
N GLY A 121 17.18 24.78 3.92
CA GLY A 121 15.98 24.86 4.75
C GLY A 121 15.87 23.79 5.82
N ILE A 122 16.53 22.64 5.60
CA ILE A 122 16.58 21.53 6.55
C ILE A 122 18.03 21.16 6.84
N GLN A 123 18.38 21.06 8.12
CA GLN A 123 19.67 20.56 8.58
C GLN A 123 19.49 19.13 9.12
N VAL A 124 20.29 18.21 8.58
CA VAL A 124 20.34 16.82 9.11
C VAL A 124 21.28 16.81 10.31
N LEU A 125 20.76 16.51 11.49
CA LEU A 125 21.51 16.50 12.75
C LEU A 125 22.25 15.16 12.94
N THR A 126 21.53 14.04 12.79
CA THR A 126 22.07 12.70 13.00
C THR A 126 21.42 11.72 12.03
N LYS A 127 22.17 10.68 11.66
CA LYS A 127 21.69 9.56 10.81
C LYS A 127 21.60 8.29 11.69
N ASP A 128 20.85 8.36 12.80
CA ASP A 128 20.76 7.22 13.70
C ASP A 128 19.63 6.28 13.24
N ARG A 129 20.00 5.03 12.90
CA ARG A 129 19.10 3.94 12.52
C ARG A 129 19.38 2.75 13.44
N SER A 130 19.03 2.90 14.70
CA SER A 130 19.35 1.89 15.72
C SER A 130 18.38 0.70 15.76
N GLY A 131 17.17 0.85 15.22
CA GLY A 131 16.13 -0.18 15.23
C GLY A 131 16.15 -1.08 13.98
N MET A 132 15.74 -2.35 14.13
CA MET A 132 15.55 -3.27 12.98
C MET A 132 14.53 -2.71 11.98
N TRP A 133 13.47 -2.09 12.47
CA TRP A 133 12.45 -1.43 11.63
C TRP A 133 13.02 -0.21 10.91
N ASP A 134 13.88 0.57 11.57
CA ASP A 134 14.53 1.74 10.98
C ASP A 134 15.47 1.33 9.83
N GLN A 135 16.15 0.20 9.99
CA GLN A 135 16.98 -0.37 8.91
C GLN A 135 16.12 -0.81 7.72
N LEU A 136 14.98 -1.50 7.98
CA LEU A 136 14.07 -1.94 6.91
C LEU A 136 13.46 -0.77 6.15
N PHE A 137 12.90 0.21 6.85
CA PHE A 137 12.31 1.40 6.21
C PHE A 137 13.37 2.26 5.52
N GLY A 138 14.58 2.33 6.10
CA GLY A 138 15.71 2.98 5.47
C GLY A 138 16.11 2.31 4.17
N LEU A 139 16.16 0.97 4.13
CA LEU A 139 16.41 0.21 2.91
C LEU A 139 15.34 0.49 1.84
N VAL A 140 14.06 0.47 2.22
CA VAL A 140 12.95 0.80 1.31
C VAL A 140 13.12 2.19 0.72
N ASP A 141 13.50 3.17 1.53
CA ASP A 141 13.68 4.56 1.10
C ASP A 141 14.87 4.71 0.16
N GLU A 142 15.97 4.00 0.42
CA GLU A 142 17.13 3.93 -0.48
C GLU A 142 16.76 3.35 -1.85
N TRP A 143 15.97 2.27 -1.87
CA TRP A 143 15.50 1.67 -3.13
C TRP A 143 14.55 2.62 -3.88
N ARG A 144 13.63 3.27 -3.18
CA ARG A 144 12.76 4.29 -3.79
C ARG A 144 13.57 5.41 -4.43
N HIS A 145 14.56 5.93 -3.69
CA HIS A 145 15.45 6.99 -4.18
C HIS A 145 16.27 6.53 -5.39
N ALA A 146 16.82 5.32 -5.37
CA ALA A 146 17.58 4.76 -6.48
C ALA A 146 16.72 4.57 -7.74
N ILE A 147 15.49 4.04 -7.58
CA ILE A 147 14.53 3.88 -8.69
C ILE A 147 14.15 5.25 -9.25
N HIS A 148 13.84 6.21 -8.39
CA HIS A 148 13.48 7.56 -8.80
C HIS A 148 14.63 8.23 -9.58
N HIS A 149 15.84 8.18 -9.05
CA HIS A 149 17.04 8.76 -9.69
C HIS A 149 17.32 8.11 -11.04
N SER A 150 17.27 6.78 -11.13
CA SER A 150 17.49 6.06 -12.38
C SER A 150 16.40 6.36 -13.42
N ALA A 151 15.14 6.47 -12.98
CA ALA A 151 14.04 6.81 -13.86
C ALA A 151 14.15 8.23 -14.41
N THR A 152 14.46 9.21 -13.56
CA THR A 152 14.63 10.62 -13.97
C THR A 152 15.83 10.82 -14.89
N ALA A 153 16.87 10.01 -14.77
CA ALA A 153 18.01 10.03 -15.67
C ALA A 153 17.74 9.42 -17.05
N SER A 154 16.75 8.51 -17.16
CA SER A 154 16.51 7.70 -18.36
C SER A 154 15.20 8.03 -19.07
N LEU A 155 14.22 8.58 -18.38
CA LEU A 155 12.87 8.81 -18.88
C LEU A 155 12.51 10.29 -18.80
N SER A 156 11.76 10.76 -19.79
CA SER A 156 11.12 12.07 -19.79
C SER A 156 9.60 11.91 -19.60
N ASN A 157 8.91 13.01 -19.24
CA ASN A 157 7.45 13.03 -19.24
C ASN A 157 6.89 12.79 -20.66
N PRO A 158 5.75 12.08 -20.81
CA PRO A 158 4.88 11.53 -19.76
C PRO A 158 5.28 10.13 -19.23
N ALA A 159 6.27 9.46 -19.85
CA ALA A 159 6.68 8.11 -19.49
C ALA A 159 7.24 8.04 -18.05
N LEU A 160 7.95 9.06 -17.61
CA LEU A 160 8.48 9.15 -16.24
C LEU A 160 7.34 9.11 -15.20
N GLY A 161 6.32 9.95 -15.38
CA GLY A 161 5.18 10.01 -14.46
C GLY A 161 4.42 8.68 -14.39
N LEU A 162 4.20 8.02 -15.52
CA LEU A 162 3.58 6.69 -15.57
C LEU A 162 4.43 5.65 -14.87
N PHE A 163 5.74 5.60 -15.14
CA PHE A 163 6.65 4.64 -14.53
C PHE A 163 6.68 4.79 -13.00
N LEU A 164 6.90 6.00 -12.50
CA LEU A 164 6.96 6.25 -11.05
C LEU A 164 5.61 5.99 -10.37
N GLY A 165 4.49 6.37 -11.00
CA GLY A 165 3.15 6.09 -10.48
C GLY A 165 2.83 4.61 -10.37
N MET A 166 3.21 3.80 -11.37
CA MET A 166 2.90 2.37 -11.43
C MET A 166 3.87 1.50 -10.62
N ILE A 167 5.14 1.90 -10.46
CA ILE A 167 6.17 1.08 -9.80
C ILE A 167 6.32 1.41 -8.32
N ILE A 168 6.39 2.70 -7.97
CA ILE A 168 6.61 3.13 -6.58
C ILE A 168 5.47 3.97 -6.00
N GLY A 169 4.38 4.17 -6.74
CA GLY A 169 3.19 4.89 -6.28
C GLY A 169 3.35 6.41 -6.24
N GLU A 170 4.35 6.98 -6.92
CA GLU A 170 4.57 8.43 -6.98
C GLU A 170 3.78 9.08 -8.12
N GLN A 171 2.52 9.43 -7.84
CA GLN A 171 1.60 10.02 -8.83
C GLN A 171 1.81 11.51 -9.07
N SER A 172 2.66 12.18 -8.30
CA SER A 172 2.91 13.63 -8.38
C SER A 172 3.59 14.06 -9.68
N PHE A 173 4.25 13.13 -10.38
CA PHE A 173 4.89 13.36 -11.68
C PHE A 173 3.97 13.12 -12.88
N ILE A 174 2.72 12.68 -12.65
CA ILE A 174 1.74 12.49 -13.72
C ILE A 174 1.15 13.84 -14.09
N GLU A 175 1.32 14.24 -15.34
CA GLU A 175 0.77 15.48 -15.89
C GLU A 175 -0.77 15.49 -15.84
N GLN A 176 -1.36 16.67 -15.64
CA GLN A 176 -2.80 16.79 -15.48
C GLN A 176 -3.56 16.33 -16.73
N ASP A 177 -3.08 16.70 -17.92
CA ASP A 177 -3.71 16.32 -19.19
C ASP A 177 -3.76 14.79 -19.36
N LEU A 178 -2.66 14.11 -18.96
CA LEU A 178 -2.61 12.65 -18.97
C LEU A 178 -3.58 12.04 -17.96
N ARG A 179 -3.66 12.60 -16.77
CA ARG A 179 -4.62 12.17 -15.75
C ARG A 179 -6.06 12.34 -16.22
N ASP A 180 -6.37 13.47 -16.87
CA ASP A 180 -7.70 13.76 -17.41
C ASP A 180 -8.07 12.77 -18.53
N ALA A 181 -7.11 12.42 -19.39
CA ALA A 181 -7.30 11.39 -20.43
C ALA A 181 -7.61 10.00 -19.81
N PHE A 182 -6.89 9.61 -18.76
CA PHE A 182 -7.16 8.37 -18.03
C PHE A 182 -8.49 8.40 -17.28
N MET A 183 -8.92 9.56 -16.76
CA MET A 183 -10.25 9.73 -16.17
C MET A 183 -11.36 9.63 -17.22
N ALA A 184 -11.21 10.27 -18.37
CA ALA A 184 -12.16 10.22 -19.47
C ALA A 184 -12.33 8.79 -20.04
N SER A 185 -11.27 8.00 -20.06
CA SER A 185 -11.31 6.59 -20.50
C SER A 185 -11.79 5.61 -19.41
N GLY A 186 -12.03 6.08 -18.16
CA GLY A 186 -12.37 5.22 -17.01
C GLY A 186 -11.22 4.36 -16.50
N THR A 187 -9.99 4.57 -16.98
CA THR A 187 -8.81 3.75 -16.64
C THR A 187 -7.89 4.38 -15.60
N VAL A 188 -8.33 5.43 -14.91
CA VAL A 188 -7.55 6.16 -13.90
C VAL A 188 -7.00 5.26 -12.78
N HIS A 189 -7.69 4.15 -12.47
CA HIS A 189 -7.24 3.18 -11.48
C HIS A 189 -5.92 2.46 -11.84
N ILE A 190 -5.53 2.48 -13.13
CA ILE A 190 -4.24 1.90 -13.59
C ILE A 190 -3.06 2.81 -13.20
N LEU A 191 -3.30 4.12 -13.04
CA LEU A 191 -2.27 5.09 -12.64
C LEU A 191 -1.80 4.91 -11.18
N SER A 192 -2.54 4.16 -10.38
CA SER A 192 -2.17 3.83 -9.01
C SER A 192 -1.78 2.36 -8.89
N ILE A 193 -0.95 2.05 -7.90
CA ILE A 193 -0.65 0.66 -7.60
C ILE A 193 -1.90 0.00 -7.04
N SER A 194 -2.51 -0.85 -7.86
CA SER A 194 -3.75 -1.56 -7.51
C SER A 194 -3.47 -2.89 -6.82
N GLY A 195 -4.50 -3.44 -6.19
CA GLY A 195 -4.44 -4.77 -5.60
C GLY A 195 -4.11 -5.88 -6.62
N SER A 196 -4.46 -5.69 -7.90
CA SER A 196 -4.13 -6.63 -8.96
C SER A 196 -2.62 -6.70 -9.24
N HIS A 197 -1.89 -5.59 -9.15
CA HIS A 197 -0.43 -5.59 -9.30
C HIS A 197 0.24 -6.42 -8.20
N LEU A 198 -0.17 -6.22 -6.95
CA LEU A 198 0.35 -6.98 -5.81
C LEU A 198 -0.05 -8.46 -5.90
N GLY A 199 -1.28 -8.75 -6.31
CA GLY A 199 -1.78 -10.11 -6.53
C GLY A 199 -1.05 -10.84 -7.64
N LEU A 200 -0.75 -10.16 -8.75
CA LEU A 200 0.02 -10.71 -9.85
C LEU A 200 1.47 -11.01 -9.42
N LEU A 201 2.11 -10.09 -8.71
CA LEU A 201 3.44 -10.31 -8.14
C LEU A 201 3.45 -11.54 -7.23
N ALA A 202 2.50 -11.62 -6.30
CA ALA A 202 2.35 -12.75 -5.40
C ALA A 202 2.17 -14.07 -6.16
N LEU A 203 1.33 -14.08 -7.19
CA LEU A 203 1.09 -15.26 -8.03
C LEU A 203 2.37 -15.69 -8.77
N VAL A 204 3.06 -14.75 -9.42
CA VAL A 204 4.28 -15.03 -10.18
C VAL A 204 5.36 -15.60 -9.25
N VAL A 205 5.61 -14.96 -8.12
CA VAL A 205 6.61 -15.42 -7.14
C VAL A 205 6.24 -16.80 -6.59
N PHE A 206 4.98 -17.00 -6.22
CA PHE A 206 4.48 -18.27 -5.70
C PHE A 206 4.64 -19.41 -6.70
N VAL A 207 4.20 -19.19 -7.94
CA VAL A 207 4.29 -20.19 -9.01
C VAL A 207 5.73 -20.46 -9.39
N ALA A 208 6.56 -19.44 -9.56
CA ALA A 208 7.98 -19.56 -9.88
C ALA A 208 8.72 -20.35 -8.80
N THR A 209 8.52 -20.02 -7.52
CA THR A 209 9.13 -20.75 -6.40
C THR A 209 8.68 -22.20 -6.37
N ARG A 210 7.38 -22.46 -6.52
CA ARG A 210 6.83 -23.81 -6.55
C ARG A 210 7.37 -24.64 -7.72
N TRP A 211 7.52 -24.02 -8.88
CA TRP A 211 8.10 -24.66 -10.04
C TRP A 211 9.59 -24.96 -9.86
N SER A 212 10.36 -24.02 -9.31
CA SER A 212 11.78 -24.20 -9.00
C SER A 212 12.02 -25.30 -7.97
N VAL A 213 11.26 -25.32 -6.87
CA VAL A 213 11.34 -26.37 -5.86
C VAL A 213 11.07 -27.75 -6.44
N ARG A 214 10.08 -27.88 -7.35
CA ARG A 214 9.74 -29.15 -7.98
C ARG A 214 10.81 -29.66 -8.97
N ARG A 215 11.71 -28.80 -9.42
CA ARG A 215 12.82 -29.14 -10.31
C ARG A 215 14.14 -29.39 -9.61
N LEU A 216 14.17 -29.29 -8.28
CA LEU A 216 15.35 -29.64 -7.50
C LEU A 216 15.69 -31.12 -7.66
N PRO A 217 16.99 -31.50 -7.64
CA PRO A 217 17.43 -32.89 -7.60
C PRO A 217 16.79 -33.64 -6.41
N SER A 218 16.53 -34.93 -6.58
CA SER A 218 15.84 -35.77 -5.58
C SER A 218 16.47 -35.67 -4.18
N SER A 219 17.80 -35.65 -4.10
CA SER A 219 18.55 -35.54 -2.82
C SER A 219 18.26 -34.24 -2.05
N TRP A 220 18.03 -33.12 -2.76
CA TRP A 220 17.68 -31.85 -2.14
C TRP A 220 16.18 -31.79 -1.82
N LEU A 221 15.36 -32.38 -2.71
CA LEU A 221 13.91 -32.45 -2.50
C LEU A 221 13.57 -33.30 -1.27
N GLU A 222 14.22 -34.44 -1.09
CA GLU A 222 14.05 -35.31 0.09
C GLU A 222 14.40 -34.58 1.38
N ARG A 223 15.55 -33.90 1.44
CA ARG A 223 15.94 -33.11 2.62
C ARG A 223 14.95 -31.97 2.91
N LEU A 224 14.52 -31.25 1.87
CA LEU A 224 13.58 -30.13 2.01
C LEU A 224 12.20 -30.62 2.44
N SER A 225 11.72 -31.74 1.88
CA SER A 225 10.39 -32.29 2.16
C SER A 225 10.22 -32.79 3.60
N MET A 226 11.34 -33.09 4.29
CA MET A 226 11.31 -33.43 5.72
C MET A 226 10.89 -32.24 6.60
N TYR A 227 11.09 -30.99 6.14
CA TYR A 227 10.82 -29.79 6.92
C TYR A 227 9.64 -28.97 6.35
N LEU A 228 9.59 -28.83 5.03
CA LEU A 228 8.64 -27.94 4.36
C LEU A 228 8.11 -28.57 3.08
N THR A 229 6.81 -28.46 2.86
CA THR A 229 6.20 -28.80 1.56
C THR A 229 6.55 -27.74 0.51
N ALA A 230 6.47 -28.08 -0.78
CA ALA A 230 6.70 -27.13 -1.87
C ALA A 230 5.77 -25.90 -1.78
N THR A 231 4.56 -26.07 -1.25
CA THR A 231 3.61 -24.98 -1.01
C THR A 231 4.11 -24.06 0.12
N GLN A 232 4.58 -24.63 1.23
CA GLN A 232 5.12 -23.87 2.35
C GLN A 232 6.38 -23.09 1.95
N CYS A 233 7.27 -23.69 1.15
CA CYS A 233 8.43 -22.97 0.59
C CYS A 233 7.98 -21.77 -0.25
N SER A 234 6.93 -21.95 -1.08
CA SER A 234 6.40 -20.87 -1.89
C SER A 234 5.80 -19.75 -1.03
N VAL A 235 5.13 -20.07 0.06
CA VAL A 235 4.59 -19.08 1.01
C VAL A 235 5.73 -18.30 1.67
N VAL A 236 6.77 -19.00 2.17
CA VAL A 236 7.93 -18.36 2.83
C VAL A 236 8.64 -17.37 1.90
N MET A 237 8.73 -17.68 0.61
CA MET A 237 9.34 -16.77 -0.36
C MET A 237 8.42 -15.64 -0.79
N THR A 238 7.13 -15.92 -0.94
CA THR A 238 6.17 -14.93 -1.43
C THR A 238 5.92 -13.82 -0.41
N LEU A 239 5.74 -14.16 0.86
CA LEU A 239 5.37 -13.17 1.88
C LEU A 239 6.40 -12.04 2.05
N PRO A 240 7.71 -12.29 2.21
CA PRO A 240 8.70 -11.23 2.34
C PRO A 240 8.77 -10.33 1.09
N ILE A 241 8.73 -10.92 -0.11
CA ILE A 241 8.82 -10.18 -1.37
C ILE A 241 7.61 -9.26 -1.55
N VAL A 242 6.41 -9.78 -1.30
CA VAL A 242 5.18 -9.00 -1.41
C VAL A 242 5.11 -7.92 -0.32
N SER A 243 5.57 -8.22 0.89
CA SER A 243 5.64 -7.24 1.99
C SER A 243 6.63 -6.13 1.68
N PHE A 244 7.80 -6.46 1.14
CA PHE A 244 8.78 -5.47 0.71
C PHE A 244 8.23 -4.58 -0.41
N TYR A 245 7.58 -5.17 -1.42
CA TYR A 245 6.97 -4.40 -2.51
C TYR A 245 5.82 -3.51 -2.01
N MET A 246 5.01 -3.97 -1.07
CA MET A 246 3.96 -3.14 -0.44
C MET A 246 4.55 -1.89 0.22
N LEU A 247 5.67 -2.03 0.94
CA LEU A 247 6.39 -0.89 1.53
C LEU A 247 7.01 0.01 0.46
N LEU A 248 7.61 -0.58 -0.58
CA LEU A 248 8.18 0.14 -1.72
C LEU A 248 7.10 0.95 -2.46
N ALA A 249 5.90 0.43 -2.58
CA ALA A 249 4.72 1.08 -3.14
C ALA A 249 4.14 2.22 -2.27
N GLY A 250 4.77 2.52 -1.12
CA GLY A 250 4.36 3.58 -0.22
C GLY A 250 3.24 3.21 0.75
N ALA A 251 2.93 1.92 0.91
CA ALA A 251 1.93 1.38 1.84
C ALA A 251 0.57 2.12 1.77
N GLU A 252 0.10 2.43 0.56
CA GLU A 252 -1.22 3.04 0.38
C GLU A 252 -2.33 2.08 0.84
N MET A 253 -3.47 2.61 1.29
CA MET A 253 -4.56 1.80 1.86
C MET A 253 -5.04 0.69 0.91
N ALA A 254 -5.03 0.92 -0.39
CA ALA A 254 -5.39 -0.10 -1.38
C ALA A 254 -4.39 -1.27 -1.43
N THR A 255 -3.08 -0.97 -1.38
CA THR A 255 -2.01 -1.98 -1.36
C THR A 255 -1.97 -2.73 -0.04
N VAL A 256 -2.19 -2.04 1.10
CA VAL A 256 -2.27 -2.67 2.43
C VAL A 256 -3.42 -3.67 2.50
N ARG A 257 -4.61 -3.31 1.99
CA ARG A 257 -5.75 -4.24 1.92
C ARG A 257 -5.41 -5.52 1.16
N SER A 258 -4.84 -5.37 -0.03
CA SER A 258 -4.47 -6.50 -0.87
C SER A 258 -3.37 -7.35 -0.23
N TRP A 259 -2.42 -6.72 0.45
CA TRP A 259 -1.39 -7.41 1.21
C TRP A 259 -2.00 -8.25 2.34
N ILE A 260 -2.94 -7.70 3.13
CA ILE A 260 -3.64 -8.45 4.18
C ILE A 260 -4.37 -9.67 3.59
N MET A 261 -5.08 -9.49 2.46
CA MET A 261 -5.76 -10.61 1.78
C MET A 261 -4.77 -11.70 1.34
N ILE A 262 -3.63 -11.31 0.76
CA ILE A 262 -2.57 -12.25 0.34
C ILE A 262 -1.99 -12.99 1.55
N VAL A 263 -1.70 -12.27 2.64
CA VAL A 263 -1.18 -12.87 3.89
C VAL A 263 -2.17 -13.91 4.43
N VAL A 264 -3.46 -13.58 4.52
CA VAL A 264 -4.50 -14.50 5.01
C VAL A 264 -4.62 -15.73 4.11
N CYS A 265 -4.60 -15.54 2.78
CA CYS A 265 -4.59 -16.67 1.83
C CYS A 265 -3.35 -17.55 1.97
N CYS A 266 -2.17 -16.95 2.11
CA CYS A 266 -0.90 -17.66 2.30
C CYS A 266 -0.89 -18.44 3.62
N LEU A 267 -1.38 -17.84 4.71
CA LEU A 267 -1.52 -18.51 6.01
C LEU A 267 -2.51 -19.67 5.95
N GLY A 268 -3.64 -19.53 5.25
CA GLY A 268 -4.57 -20.60 5.00
C GLY A 268 -3.93 -21.80 4.28
N MET A 269 -3.13 -21.50 3.24
CA MET A 269 -2.37 -22.52 2.50
C MET A 269 -1.27 -23.18 3.37
N TRP A 270 -0.61 -22.41 4.24
CA TRP A 270 0.39 -22.91 5.18
C TRP A 270 -0.22 -23.89 6.18
N LEU A 271 -1.40 -23.58 6.70
CA LEU A 271 -2.14 -24.41 7.66
C LEU A 271 -2.84 -25.63 7.02
N GLY A 272 -2.67 -25.83 5.70
CA GLY A 272 -3.31 -26.93 4.97
C GLY A 272 -4.85 -26.86 4.96
N ARG A 273 -5.43 -25.68 5.24
CA ARG A 273 -6.88 -25.48 5.19
C ARG A 273 -7.37 -25.35 3.75
N GLU A 274 -8.60 -25.79 3.53
CA GLU A 274 -9.27 -25.61 2.23
C GLU A 274 -9.31 -24.11 1.87
N ARG A 275 -9.11 -23.84 0.58
CA ARG A 275 -9.10 -22.48 0.02
C ARG A 275 -10.52 -21.91 0.00
N ASN A 276 -11.03 -21.49 1.13
CA ASN A 276 -12.31 -20.79 1.21
C ASN A 276 -12.06 -19.28 1.08
N LEU A 277 -12.30 -18.76 -0.11
CA LEU A 277 -12.13 -17.33 -0.43
C LEU A 277 -12.99 -16.44 0.46
N VAL A 278 -14.22 -16.87 0.79
CA VAL A 278 -15.14 -16.10 1.62
C VAL A 278 -14.59 -15.95 3.04
N THR A 279 -14.10 -17.05 3.63
CA THR A 279 -13.49 -17.00 4.98
C THR A 279 -12.22 -16.13 4.97
N ALA A 280 -11.36 -16.27 3.96
CA ALA A 280 -10.16 -15.44 3.85
C ALA A 280 -10.51 -13.95 3.72
N LEU A 281 -11.53 -13.63 2.93
CA LEU A 281 -12.03 -12.26 2.76
C LEU A 281 -12.60 -11.69 4.06
N ALA A 282 -13.40 -12.47 4.79
CA ALA A 282 -13.98 -12.07 6.07
C ALA A 282 -12.90 -11.82 7.13
N VAL A 283 -11.90 -12.71 7.23
CA VAL A 283 -10.76 -12.53 8.15
C VAL A 283 -9.95 -11.30 7.78
N ALA A 284 -9.68 -11.08 6.50
CA ALA A 284 -8.95 -9.90 6.04
C ALA A 284 -9.73 -8.60 6.35
N ALA A 285 -11.06 -8.60 6.19
CA ALA A 285 -11.90 -7.47 6.54
C ALA A 285 -11.83 -7.16 8.05
N LEU A 286 -11.94 -8.17 8.89
CA LEU A 286 -11.85 -8.03 10.35
C LEU A 286 -10.49 -7.49 10.78
N LEU A 287 -9.39 -8.02 10.23
CA LEU A 287 -8.03 -7.57 10.53
C LEU A 287 -7.81 -6.10 10.17
N MET A 288 -8.55 -5.57 9.19
CA MET A 288 -8.48 -4.18 8.80
C MET A 288 -9.40 -3.29 9.63
N VAL A 289 -10.62 -3.74 9.92
CA VAL A 289 -11.64 -2.96 10.62
C VAL A 289 -11.32 -2.83 12.12
N ILE A 290 -10.75 -3.84 12.75
CA ILE A 290 -10.39 -3.79 14.18
C ILE A 290 -9.46 -2.60 14.50
N PRO A 291 -8.34 -2.39 13.80
CA PRO A 291 -7.49 -1.22 14.04
C PRO A 291 -8.03 0.10 13.46
N TYR A 292 -8.85 0.02 12.41
CA TYR A 292 -9.39 1.18 11.70
C TYR A 292 -10.89 1.03 11.42
N PRO A 293 -11.77 1.20 12.43
CA PRO A 293 -13.22 1.00 12.28
C PRO A 293 -13.85 1.96 11.25
N GLU A 294 -13.25 3.11 11.03
CA GLU A 294 -13.70 4.07 10.01
C GLU A 294 -13.54 3.56 8.56
N ALA A 295 -12.72 2.50 8.35
CA ALA A 295 -12.52 1.90 7.03
C ALA A 295 -13.83 1.36 6.42
N ILE A 296 -14.82 0.99 7.24
CA ILE A 296 -16.13 0.52 6.77
C ILE A 296 -16.84 1.60 5.93
N HIS A 297 -16.64 2.87 6.24
CA HIS A 297 -17.25 4.01 5.55
C HIS A 297 -16.42 4.48 4.34
N ASP A 298 -15.24 3.89 4.11
CA ASP A 298 -14.41 4.20 2.93
C ASP A 298 -14.98 3.47 1.71
N ILE A 299 -15.41 4.24 0.71
CA ILE A 299 -15.94 3.73 -0.56
C ILE A 299 -14.94 2.78 -1.23
N SER A 300 -13.65 3.10 -1.17
CA SER A 300 -12.58 2.29 -1.73
C SER A 300 -12.47 0.92 -1.04
N PHE A 301 -12.73 0.86 0.28
CA PHE A 301 -12.81 -0.39 1.02
C PHE A 301 -14.02 -1.22 0.56
N GLN A 302 -15.20 -0.61 0.53
CA GLN A 302 -16.44 -1.29 0.14
C GLN A 302 -16.35 -1.88 -1.27
N LEU A 303 -15.92 -1.07 -2.26
CA LEU A 303 -15.77 -1.51 -3.66
C LEU A 303 -14.77 -2.67 -3.80
N SER A 304 -13.64 -2.61 -3.10
CA SER A 304 -12.62 -3.65 -3.14
C SER A 304 -13.12 -4.98 -2.60
N TYR A 305 -13.78 -4.98 -1.44
CA TYR A 305 -14.30 -6.20 -0.82
C TYR A 305 -15.50 -6.78 -1.58
N LEU A 306 -16.40 -5.92 -2.07
CA LEU A 306 -17.53 -6.33 -2.91
C LEU A 306 -17.05 -6.97 -4.23
N SER A 307 -16.06 -6.40 -4.88
CA SER A 307 -15.51 -6.94 -6.12
C SER A 307 -14.91 -8.34 -5.92
N VAL A 308 -14.10 -8.52 -4.87
CA VAL A 308 -13.51 -9.84 -4.55
C VAL A 308 -14.58 -10.85 -4.12
N ALA A 309 -15.59 -10.42 -3.36
CA ALA A 309 -16.71 -11.26 -2.97
C ALA A 309 -17.52 -11.72 -4.19
N ALA A 310 -17.80 -10.81 -5.13
CA ALA A 310 -18.50 -11.14 -6.38
C ALA A 310 -17.75 -12.20 -7.20
N ILE A 311 -16.43 -12.03 -7.36
CA ILE A 311 -15.58 -13.03 -8.02
C ILE A 311 -15.62 -14.37 -7.27
N GLY A 312 -15.53 -14.33 -5.94
CA GLY A 312 -15.60 -15.51 -5.08
C GLY A 312 -16.92 -16.28 -5.23
N LEU A 313 -18.04 -15.58 -5.27
CA LEU A 313 -19.37 -16.18 -5.47
C LEU A 313 -19.50 -16.87 -6.83
N VAL A 314 -19.02 -16.23 -7.91
CA VAL A 314 -19.04 -16.83 -9.27
C VAL A 314 -18.19 -18.10 -9.31
N LEU A 315 -17.02 -18.11 -8.65
CA LEU A 315 -16.16 -19.30 -8.58
C LEU A 315 -16.79 -20.44 -7.75
N LEU A 316 -17.46 -20.10 -6.66
CA LEU A 316 -18.17 -21.09 -5.81
C LEU A 316 -19.34 -21.73 -6.54
N SER A 317 -20.18 -20.94 -7.22
CA SER A 317 -21.33 -21.44 -7.99
C SER A 317 -20.91 -22.48 -9.02
N ARG A 318 -19.78 -22.26 -9.69
CA ARG A 318 -19.26 -23.25 -10.68
C ARG A 318 -18.71 -24.53 -10.04
N LYS A 319 -18.09 -24.42 -8.87
CA LYS A 319 -17.59 -25.61 -8.17
C LYS A 319 -18.75 -26.54 -7.76
N THR A 320 -19.90 -25.97 -7.43
CA THR A 320 -21.11 -26.73 -7.10
C THR A 320 -21.69 -27.43 -8.36
N GLU A 321 -21.73 -26.74 -9.50
CA GLU A 321 -22.19 -27.34 -10.76
C GLU A 321 -21.31 -28.52 -11.20
N ASP A 322 -19.99 -28.41 -11.05
CA ASP A 322 -19.05 -29.50 -11.41
C ASP A 322 -19.18 -30.71 -10.44
N SER A 323 -19.52 -30.51 -9.16
CA SER A 323 -19.73 -31.60 -8.20
C SER A 323 -21.05 -32.34 -8.42
N ASP A 324 -22.12 -31.64 -8.75
CA ASP A 324 -23.44 -32.25 -9.01
C ASP A 324 -23.47 -33.09 -10.30
N THR A 325 -22.54 -32.84 -11.22
CA THR A 325 -22.44 -33.63 -12.47
C THR A 325 -21.61 -34.90 -12.35
N LEU A 326 -20.87 -35.09 -11.25
CA LEU A 326 -20.02 -36.27 -11.02
C LEU A 326 -20.74 -37.44 -10.37
N ASP A 327 -21.93 -37.24 -9.80
CA ASP A 327 -22.67 -38.28 -9.08
C ASP A 327 -23.71 -39.02 -9.92
N LEU A 328 -23.73 -38.89 -11.24
CA LEU A 328 -24.60 -39.67 -12.14
C LEU A 328 -23.88 -40.95 -12.58
N PRO A 329 -24.36 -42.16 -12.17
CA PRO A 329 -23.66 -43.44 -12.40
C PRO A 329 -23.57 -43.89 -13.87
N ASP A 330 -24.26 -43.24 -14.81
CA ASP A 330 -24.40 -43.65 -16.22
C ASP A 330 -23.87 -42.60 -17.23
N ALA A 331 -22.97 -41.69 -16.82
CA ALA A 331 -22.41 -40.77 -17.78
C ALA A 331 -21.35 -41.43 -18.69
N ALA A 332 -21.68 -41.57 -19.96
CA ALA A 332 -20.72 -42.00 -21.00
C ALA A 332 -19.43 -41.15 -20.94
N PRO A 333 -18.26 -41.73 -21.28
CA PRO A 333 -16.99 -40.98 -21.25
C PRO A 333 -17.09 -39.74 -22.13
N ARG A 334 -17.07 -38.55 -21.48
CA ARG A 334 -17.10 -37.28 -22.21
C ARG A 334 -15.78 -37.12 -22.97
N GLU A 335 -15.86 -36.94 -24.26
CA GLU A 335 -14.71 -36.52 -25.07
C GLU A 335 -14.10 -35.25 -24.48
N ALA A 336 -12.79 -35.20 -24.37
CA ALA A 336 -12.09 -34.03 -23.84
C ALA A 336 -12.48 -32.79 -24.66
N PRO A 337 -12.97 -31.72 -24.02
CA PRO A 337 -13.47 -30.56 -24.75
C PRO A 337 -12.40 -29.97 -25.64
N SER A 338 -12.77 -29.60 -26.86
CA SER A 338 -11.87 -28.99 -27.85
C SER A 338 -11.21 -27.73 -27.25
N TRP A 339 -10.05 -27.36 -27.77
CA TRP A 339 -9.37 -26.14 -27.32
C TRP A 339 -10.29 -24.91 -27.43
N ALA A 340 -11.14 -24.85 -28.49
CA ALA A 340 -12.10 -23.76 -28.67
C ALA A 340 -13.18 -23.73 -27.58
N ALA A 341 -13.70 -24.88 -27.15
CA ALA A 341 -14.65 -24.99 -26.05
C ALA A 341 -14.03 -24.54 -24.71
N ARG A 342 -12.76 -24.90 -24.50
CA ARG A 342 -12.01 -24.43 -23.29
C ARG A 342 -11.78 -22.92 -23.29
N VAL A 343 -11.48 -22.32 -24.43
CA VAL A 343 -11.33 -20.86 -24.58
C VAL A 343 -12.67 -20.17 -24.39
N TRP A 344 -13.74 -20.71 -24.96
CA TRP A 344 -15.10 -20.18 -24.80
C TRP A 344 -15.57 -20.20 -23.34
N GLU A 345 -15.38 -21.29 -22.63
CA GLU A 345 -15.70 -21.40 -21.22
C GLU A 345 -14.92 -20.41 -20.33
N LYS A 346 -13.61 -20.23 -20.61
CA LYS A 346 -12.79 -19.25 -19.93
C LYS A 346 -13.22 -17.81 -20.20
N SER A 347 -13.58 -17.48 -21.44
CA SER A 347 -14.04 -16.13 -21.79
C SER A 347 -15.43 -15.84 -21.22
N LYS A 348 -16.33 -16.83 -21.16
CA LYS A 348 -17.64 -16.74 -20.52
C LYS A 348 -17.49 -16.48 -19.01
N LEU A 349 -16.55 -17.18 -18.35
CA LEU A 349 -16.23 -16.96 -16.94
C LEU A 349 -15.69 -15.56 -16.69
N ALA A 350 -14.74 -15.11 -17.51
CA ALA A 350 -14.19 -13.75 -17.41
C ALA A 350 -15.28 -12.69 -17.57
N TRP A 351 -16.21 -12.91 -18.52
CA TRP A 351 -17.34 -12.03 -18.76
C TRP A 351 -18.31 -11.97 -17.57
N LEU A 352 -18.65 -13.11 -16.98
CA LEU A 352 -19.49 -13.20 -15.79
C LEU A 352 -18.85 -12.53 -14.59
N MET A 353 -17.55 -12.71 -14.37
CA MET A 353 -16.81 -12.02 -13.31
C MET A 353 -16.83 -10.51 -13.51
N THR A 354 -16.58 -10.02 -14.72
CA THR A 354 -16.61 -8.59 -15.05
C THR A 354 -18.01 -8.02 -14.82
N LEU A 355 -19.04 -8.72 -15.27
CA LEU A 355 -20.44 -8.32 -15.08
C LEU A 355 -20.81 -8.26 -13.59
N ALA A 356 -20.43 -9.28 -12.81
CA ALA A 356 -20.69 -9.33 -11.37
C ALA A 356 -20.01 -8.18 -10.63
N VAL A 357 -18.75 -7.90 -10.96
CA VAL A 357 -18.02 -6.75 -10.39
C VAL A 357 -18.68 -5.44 -10.80
N SER A 358 -19.03 -5.26 -12.07
CA SER A 358 -19.68 -4.04 -12.56
C SER A 358 -21.01 -3.81 -11.86
N LEU A 359 -21.86 -4.83 -11.70
CA LEU A 359 -23.15 -4.70 -11.02
C LEU A 359 -23.02 -4.37 -9.53
N THR A 360 -21.99 -4.90 -8.86
CA THR A 360 -21.77 -4.64 -7.42
C THR A 360 -21.10 -3.29 -7.16
N THR A 361 -20.48 -2.69 -8.18
CA THR A 361 -19.75 -1.41 -8.07
C THR A 361 -20.48 -0.23 -8.73
N LEU A 362 -21.64 -0.46 -9.34
CA LEU A 362 -22.51 0.62 -9.81
C LEU A 362 -23.03 1.43 -8.61
N PRO A 363 -22.99 2.78 -8.69
CA PRO A 363 -23.46 3.66 -7.62
C PRO A 363 -24.98 3.57 -7.41
#